data_46872e21e84ec36b1e81895250de9abc
#
_entry.id   46872e21e84ec36b1e81895250de9abc
#
_cell.length_a   1.000
_cell.length_b   1.000
_cell.length_c   1.000
_cell.angle_alpha   90.00
_cell.angle_beta   90.00
_cell.angle_gamma   90.00
#
_symmetry.space_group_name_H-M   'P 1'
#
loop_
_entity.id
_entity.type
_entity.pdbx_description
1 polymer ?
#
loop_
_entity_poly.entity_id
_entity_poly.type
_entity_poly.pdbx_seq_one_letter_code
_entity_poly.pdbx_strand_id
1 'polypeptide(L)'
;MTYDPPRPAGRLLLTPEDKEAPARTRRLRRLGLGERPEPALDAFAHRLAELTGAPYAMVNLPDEHGQFYAGLFVPAVAPVVRSDGISPRLGRALPRDHGFCPHVVARRKALVLEDVGDYPRFAGNPVVDEFGIRSYLGAPLIDGTGLVLGTVSVADIEPRPWGKPGLTAIKEHAALLAVELESRDSLPPY
;
A
#
# COMPACT_ATOMS: atom_id res chain seq x y z
N MET A 1 -7.03 -34.47 -12.22
CA MET A 1 -7.58 -34.08 -10.91
C MET A 1 -6.53 -33.22 -10.21
N THR A 2 -6.74 -31.91 -10.24
CA THR A 2 -5.88 -30.96 -9.53
C THR A 2 -6.31 -30.99 -8.07
N TYR A 3 -5.42 -31.43 -7.18
CA TYR A 3 -5.63 -31.37 -5.74
C TYR A 3 -5.58 -29.92 -5.30
N ASP A 4 -6.73 -29.36 -4.94
CA ASP A 4 -6.85 -28.08 -4.25
C ASP A 4 -6.82 -28.40 -2.75
N PRO A 5 -5.73 -28.10 -2.02
CA PRO A 5 -5.66 -28.37 -0.59
C PRO A 5 -6.77 -27.61 0.14
N PRO A 6 -7.44 -28.23 1.14
CA PRO A 6 -8.48 -27.55 1.89
C PRO A 6 -7.89 -26.30 2.54
N ARG A 7 -8.48 -25.14 2.22
CA ARG A 7 -8.16 -23.87 2.87
C ARG A 7 -8.42 -24.05 4.37
N PRO A 8 -7.45 -23.78 5.24
CA PRO A 8 -7.67 -23.91 6.67
C PRO A 8 -8.85 -23.02 7.09
N ALA A 9 -9.91 -23.65 7.58
CA ALA A 9 -11.02 -22.95 8.22
C ALA A 9 -10.48 -22.27 9.48
N GLY A 10 -10.54 -20.94 9.50
CA GLY A 10 -10.05 -20.11 10.62
C GLY A 10 -8.81 -19.32 10.24
N ARG A 11 -8.91 -18.51 9.20
CA ARG A 11 -7.95 -17.42 8.97
C ARG A 11 -8.13 -16.37 10.04
N LEU A 12 -7.35 -16.45 11.08
CA LEU A 12 -6.95 -15.28 11.81
C LEU A 12 -6.08 -14.44 10.86
N LEU A 13 -6.73 -13.57 10.08
CA LEU A 13 -6.06 -12.45 9.44
C LEU A 13 -5.54 -11.59 10.59
N LEU A 14 -4.33 -11.89 11.04
CA LEU A 14 -3.66 -11.13 12.09
C LEU A 14 -3.16 -9.84 11.46
N THR A 15 -4.10 -8.93 11.17
CA THR A 15 -3.73 -7.54 10.91
C THR A 15 -3.12 -7.01 12.19
N PRO A 16 -1.87 -6.54 12.15
CA PRO A 16 -1.22 -6.07 13.36
C PRO A 16 -1.96 -4.88 13.94
N GLU A 17 -1.97 -4.79 15.28
CA GLU A 17 -2.50 -3.63 15.97
C GLU A 17 -1.69 -2.37 15.60
N ASP A 18 -2.40 -1.30 15.29
CA ASP A 18 -1.82 -0.01 14.94
C ASP A 18 -2.06 1.01 16.06
N LYS A 19 -1.14 1.03 17.01
CA LYS A 19 -1.21 1.93 18.17
C LYS A 19 -1.00 3.40 17.84
N GLU A 20 -0.40 3.68 16.68
CA GLU A 20 -0.13 5.05 16.23
C GLU A 20 -1.29 5.67 15.43
N ALA A 21 -2.34 4.91 15.10
CA ALA A 21 -3.44 5.39 14.26
C ALA A 21 -4.06 6.71 14.76
N PRO A 22 -4.38 6.92 16.06
CA PRO A 22 -4.94 8.19 16.53
C PRO A 22 -3.97 9.37 16.36
N ALA A 23 -2.68 9.16 16.62
CA ALA A 23 -1.67 10.20 16.48
C ALA A 23 -1.47 10.55 14.99
N ARG A 24 -1.44 9.53 14.13
CA ARG A 24 -1.35 9.70 12.68
C ARG A 24 -2.56 10.45 12.13
N THR A 25 -3.77 10.09 12.50
CA THR A 25 -4.98 10.78 12.07
C THR A 25 -4.92 12.27 12.39
N ARG A 26 -4.51 12.64 13.60
CA ARG A 26 -4.32 14.06 13.98
C ARG A 26 -3.25 14.74 13.15
N ARG A 27 -2.13 14.05 12.88
CA ARG A 27 -1.02 14.60 12.09
C ARG A 27 -1.42 14.81 10.64
N LEU A 28 -2.08 13.84 10.02
CA LEU A 28 -2.56 13.93 8.65
C LEU A 28 -3.57 15.09 8.48
N ARG A 29 -4.51 15.26 9.39
CA ARG A 29 -5.45 16.38 9.37
C ARG A 29 -4.74 17.73 9.42
N ARG A 30 -3.70 17.86 10.26
CA ARG A 30 -2.89 19.08 10.33
C ARG A 30 -2.17 19.37 9.00
N LEU A 31 -1.74 18.34 8.30
CA LEU A 31 -1.13 18.45 6.97
C LEU A 31 -2.16 18.62 5.83
N GLY A 32 -3.46 18.61 6.15
CA GLY A 32 -4.54 18.69 5.16
C GLY A 32 -4.66 17.42 4.31
N LEU A 33 -4.26 16.27 4.84
CA LEU A 33 -4.17 14.98 4.13
C LEU A 33 -5.13 13.93 4.69
N GLY A 34 -5.42 12.91 3.88
CA GLY A 34 -6.11 11.69 4.31
C GLY A 34 -7.60 11.63 4.01
N GLU A 35 -8.24 12.75 3.63
CA GLU A 35 -9.70 12.81 3.42
C GLU A 35 -10.09 12.85 1.94
N ARG A 36 -9.16 13.19 1.06
CA ARG A 36 -9.42 13.36 -0.37
C ARG A 36 -8.21 12.94 -1.22
N PRO A 37 -8.44 12.60 -2.50
CA PRO A 37 -7.36 12.40 -3.45
C PRO A 37 -6.51 13.66 -3.61
N GLU A 38 -5.21 13.46 -3.76
CA GLU A 38 -4.24 14.54 -3.97
C GLU A 38 -3.61 14.42 -5.37
N PRO A 39 -3.84 15.35 -6.29
CA PRO A 39 -3.29 15.27 -7.65
C PRO A 39 -1.76 15.12 -7.68
N ALA A 40 -1.05 15.77 -6.75
CA ALA A 40 0.40 15.66 -6.65
C ALA A 40 0.82 14.23 -6.24
N LEU A 41 0.06 13.56 -5.37
CA LEU A 41 0.32 12.18 -4.96
C LEU A 41 -0.09 11.19 -6.05
N ASP A 42 -1.12 11.47 -6.84
CA ASP A 42 -1.44 10.68 -8.04
C ASP A 42 -0.32 10.76 -9.07
N ALA A 43 0.23 11.95 -9.31
CA ALA A 43 1.37 12.13 -10.17
C ALA A 43 2.63 11.42 -9.63
N PHE A 44 2.84 11.43 -8.33
CA PHE A 44 3.91 10.66 -7.69
C PHE A 44 3.71 9.16 -7.91
N ALA A 45 2.52 8.64 -7.66
CA ALA A 45 2.19 7.23 -7.87
C ALA A 45 2.40 6.81 -9.34
N HIS A 46 1.99 7.67 -10.29
CA HIS A 46 2.21 7.43 -11.72
C HIS A 46 3.71 7.31 -12.05
N ARG A 47 4.53 8.27 -11.62
CA ARG A 47 6.00 8.20 -11.82
C ARG A 47 6.62 6.96 -11.19
N LEU A 48 6.14 6.56 -10.01
CA LEU A 48 6.62 5.36 -9.34
C LEU A 48 6.27 4.08 -10.11
N ALA A 49 5.06 4.02 -10.68
CA ALA A 49 4.64 2.92 -11.55
C ALA A 49 5.51 2.83 -12.82
N GLU A 50 5.77 3.97 -13.47
CA GLU A 50 6.65 4.02 -14.64
C GLU A 50 8.08 3.56 -14.30
N LEU A 51 8.63 4.02 -13.19
CA LEU A 51 9.99 3.69 -12.76
C LEU A 51 10.15 2.19 -12.44
N THR A 52 9.15 1.59 -11.82
CA THR A 52 9.19 0.19 -11.40
C THR A 52 8.62 -0.77 -12.44
N GLY A 53 7.88 -0.26 -13.43
CA GLY A 53 7.12 -1.05 -14.38
C GLY A 53 5.94 -1.79 -13.74
N ALA A 54 5.57 -1.46 -12.49
CA ALA A 54 4.46 -2.08 -11.79
C ALA A 54 3.12 -1.47 -12.23
N PRO A 55 2.06 -2.29 -12.42
CA PRO A 55 0.76 -1.80 -12.86
C PRO A 55 0.00 -1.03 -11.76
N TYR A 56 0.38 -1.20 -10.50
CA TYR A 56 -0.24 -0.52 -9.36
C TYR A 56 0.81 0.22 -8.55
N ALA A 57 0.54 1.48 -8.24
CA ALA A 57 1.36 2.27 -7.32
C ALA A 57 0.45 3.11 -6.41
N MET A 58 0.77 3.16 -5.14
CA MET A 58 -0.10 3.74 -4.12
C MET A 58 0.69 4.57 -3.10
N VAL A 59 0.09 5.69 -2.71
CA VAL A 59 0.40 6.42 -1.47
C VAL A 59 -0.79 6.24 -0.54
N ASN A 60 -0.63 5.39 0.47
CA ASN A 60 -1.66 5.03 1.41
C ASN A 60 -1.51 5.82 2.72
N LEU A 61 -2.58 6.46 3.14
CA LEU A 61 -2.65 7.21 4.39
C LEU A 61 -3.73 6.56 5.28
N PRO A 62 -3.37 5.54 6.08
CA PRO A 62 -4.35 4.83 6.92
C PRO A 62 -4.72 5.66 8.15
N ASP A 63 -5.97 5.55 8.54
CA ASP A 63 -6.51 6.13 9.77
C ASP A 63 -7.01 5.05 10.74
N GLU A 64 -7.81 5.45 11.74
CA GLU A 64 -8.41 4.53 12.72
C GLU A 64 -9.48 3.61 12.11
N HIS A 65 -10.06 3.98 10.97
CA HIS A 65 -11.22 3.30 10.38
C HIS A 65 -10.85 2.43 9.18
N GLY A 66 -9.79 2.78 8.46
CA GLY A 66 -9.43 2.07 7.24
C GLY A 66 -8.17 2.61 6.58
N GLN A 67 -8.11 2.38 5.29
CA GLN A 67 -7.00 2.79 4.44
C GLN A 67 -7.52 3.69 3.33
N PHE A 68 -6.81 4.77 3.04
CA PHE A 68 -7.14 5.69 1.98
C PHE A 68 -5.93 5.94 1.08
N TYR A 69 -6.09 5.65 -0.21
CA TYR A 69 -5.08 5.94 -1.22
C TYR A 69 -5.18 7.40 -1.68
N ALA A 70 -4.47 8.28 -1.00
CA ALA A 70 -4.39 9.70 -1.37
C ALA A 70 -3.71 9.91 -2.72
N GLY A 71 -2.75 9.04 -3.07
CA GLY A 71 -2.18 8.87 -4.39
C GLY A 71 -2.42 7.45 -4.91
N LEU A 72 -2.91 7.32 -6.14
CA LEU A 72 -3.24 6.05 -6.74
C LEU A 72 -2.99 6.05 -8.25
N PHE A 73 -2.21 5.08 -8.71
CA PHE A 73 -2.11 4.71 -10.11
C PHE A 73 -2.59 3.27 -10.29
N VAL A 74 -3.48 3.07 -11.24
CA VAL A 74 -4.01 1.77 -11.64
C VAL A 74 -4.01 1.66 -13.17
N PRO A 75 -3.93 0.45 -13.74
CA PRO A 75 -4.00 0.27 -15.18
C PRO A 75 -5.34 0.79 -15.74
N ALA A 76 -5.32 1.37 -16.94
CA ALA A 76 -6.53 1.85 -17.63
C ALA A 76 -7.53 0.71 -17.87
N VAL A 77 -7.01 -0.49 -18.15
CA VAL A 77 -7.79 -1.73 -18.31
C VAL A 77 -7.44 -2.63 -17.14
N ALA A 78 -8.42 -2.94 -16.29
CA ALA A 78 -8.21 -3.86 -15.18
C ALA A 78 -7.91 -5.27 -15.74
N PRO A 79 -6.85 -5.94 -15.23
CA PRO A 79 -6.56 -7.30 -15.65
C PRO A 79 -7.70 -8.24 -15.26
N VAL A 80 -8.01 -9.20 -16.11
CA VAL A 80 -9.01 -10.23 -15.81
C VAL A 80 -8.39 -11.24 -14.83
N VAL A 81 -8.84 -11.21 -13.60
CA VAL A 81 -8.27 -12.00 -12.50
C VAL A 81 -9.19 -13.13 -12.09
N ARG A 82 -10.50 -13.00 -12.35
CA ARG A 82 -11.51 -13.96 -11.89
C ARG A 82 -12.06 -14.78 -13.05
N SER A 83 -12.35 -16.04 -12.76
CA SER A 83 -12.93 -16.98 -13.73
C SER A 83 -14.33 -16.60 -14.23
N ASP A 84 -15.04 -15.73 -13.50
CA ASP A 84 -16.34 -15.19 -13.88
C ASP A 84 -16.24 -13.97 -14.85
N GLY A 85 -15.01 -13.60 -15.25
CA GLY A 85 -14.74 -12.45 -16.13
C GLY A 85 -14.91 -11.08 -15.46
N ILE A 86 -15.19 -11.04 -14.16
CA ILE A 86 -15.31 -9.81 -13.38
C ILE A 86 -13.93 -9.46 -12.84
N SER A 87 -13.45 -8.26 -13.19
CA SER A 87 -12.20 -7.72 -12.68
C SER A 87 -12.51 -6.49 -11.84
N PRO A 88 -12.57 -6.61 -10.50
CA PRO A 88 -12.81 -5.47 -9.65
C PRO A 88 -11.67 -4.48 -9.80
N ARG A 89 -12.02 -3.22 -9.99
CA ARG A 89 -11.03 -2.14 -10.05
C ARG A 89 -10.64 -1.73 -8.63
N LEU A 90 -9.35 -1.67 -8.36
CA LEU A 90 -8.85 -1.16 -7.09
C LEU A 90 -9.33 0.29 -6.88
N GLY A 91 -10.12 0.50 -5.84
CA GLY A 91 -10.58 1.81 -5.41
C GLY A 91 -9.63 2.48 -4.44
N ARG A 92 -9.98 3.71 -4.01
CA ARG A 92 -9.14 4.49 -3.09
C ARG A 92 -9.33 4.13 -1.62
N ALA A 93 -10.40 3.45 -1.26
CA ALA A 93 -10.65 3.04 0.12
C ALA A 93 -10.58 1.52 0.23
N LEU A 94 -9.88 1.05 1.24
CA LEU A 94 -9.82 -0.36 1.60
C LEU A 94 -10.11 -0.53 3.09
N PRO A 95 -10.74 -1.65 3.48
CA PRO A 95 -10.81 -2.04 4.87
C PRO A 95 -9.43 -2.16 5.51
N ARG A 96 -9.38 -2.00 6.82
CA ARG A 96 -8.13 -2.01 7.59
C ARG A 96 -7.34 -3.31 7.46
N ASP A 97 -8.02 -4.43 7.26
CA ASP A 97 -7.44 -5.78 7.19
C ASP A 97 -7.09 -6.23 5.75
N HIS A 98 -7.30 -5.37 4.76
CA HIS A 98 -6.98 -5.65 3.36
C HIS A 98 -5.59 -5.13 2.99
N GLY A 99 -4.89 -5.87 2.14
CA GLY A 99 -3.57 -5.50 1.63
C GLY A 99 -2.44 -5.69 2.64
N PHE A 100 -1.27 -5.19 2.27
CA PHE A 100 -0.02 -5.41 3.01
C PHE A 100 0.49 -4.15 3.72
N CYS A 101 -0.07 -2.98 3.40
CA CYS A 101 0.29 -1.70 4.02
C CYS A 101 0.17 -1.70 5.56
N PRO A 102 -0.85 -2.32 6.19
CA PRO A 102 -0.93 -2.40 7.65
C PRO A 102 0.28 -3.05 8.29
N HIS A 103 0.89 -4.03 7.62
CA HIS A 103 2.11 -4.69 8.09
C HIS A 103 3.35 -3.78 7.99
N VAL A 104 3.43 -2.96 6.94
CA VAL A 104 4.50 -1.97 6.78
C VAL A 104 4.40 -0.91 7.88
N VAL A 105 3.20 -0.39 8.12
CA VAL A 105 2.94 0.63 9.13
C VAL A 105 3.28 0.12 10.53
N ALA A 106 2.69 -1.00 10.95
CA ALA A 106 2.88 -1.52 12.30
C ALA A 106 4.33 -1.95 12.58
N ARG A 107 5.02 -2.49 11.58
CA ARG A 107 6.43 -2.90 11.71
C ARG A 107 7.42 -1.77 11.51
N ARG A 108 6.97 -0.63 10.97
CA ARG A 108 7.81 0.53 10.64
C ARG A 108 9.00 0.17 9.74
N LYS A 109 8.81 -0.83 8.87
CA LYS A 109 9.84 -1.39 8.00
C LYS A 109 9.25 -1.71 6.64
N ALA A 110 10.08 -1.57 5.61
CA ALA A 110 9.73 -1.99 4.26
C ALA A 110 9.38 -3.49 4.23
N LEU A 111 8.45 -3.84 3.34
CA LEU A 111 8.02 -5.20 3.08
C LEU A 111 8.21 -5.51 1.60
N VAL A 112 8.88 -6.63 1.33
CA VAL A 112 9.16 -7.14 -0.01
C VAL A 112 8.52 -8.51 -0.13
N LEU A 113 7.57 -8.65 -1.06
CA LEU A 113 6.93 -9.91 -1.40
C LEU A 113 7.10 -10.11 -2.91
N GLU A 114 8.06 -10.93 -3.30
CA GLU A 114 8.36 -11.20 -4.71
C GLU A 114 7.32 -12.12 -5.35
N ASP A 115 6.84 -13.11 -4.61
CA ASP A 115 5.61 -13.85 -4.87
C ASP A 115 4.86 -14.05 -3.55
N VAL A 116 3.67 -13.46 -3.44
CA VAL A 116 2.84 -13.57 -2.23
C VAL A 116 2.53 -15.02 -1.87
N GLY A 117 2.43 -15.90 -2.89
CA GLY A 117 2.19 -17.33 -2.70
C GLY A 117 3.26 -18.05 -1.87
N ASP A 118 4.49 -17.54 -1.86
CA ASP A 118 5.61 -18.12 -1.09
C ASP A 118 5.53 -17.76 0.41
N TYR A 119 4.61 -16.88 0.78
CA TYR A 119 4.45 -16.41 2.16
C TYR A 119 3.08 -16.79 2.73
N PRO A 120 2.95 -17.94 3.41
CA PRO A 120 1.66 -18.44 3.93
C PRO A 120 0.89 -17.41 4.76
N ARG A 121 1.61 -16.52 5.48
CA ARG A 121 1.04 -15.43 6.27
C ARG A 121 0.27 -14.42 5.42
N PHE A 122 0.70 -14.19 4.17
CA PHE A 122 0.15 -13.17 3.28
C PHE A 122 -0.69 -13.75 2.14
N ALA A 123 -0.49 -15.01 1.78
CA ALA A 123 -1.16 -15.68 0.66
C ALA A 123 -2.69 -15.66 0.76
N GLY A 124 -3.20 -15.50 1.98
CA GLY A 124 -4.63 -15.44 2.24
C GLY A 124 -5.21 -14.04 2.38
N ASN A 125 -4.45 -13.01 2.07
CA ASN A 125 -4.96 -11.64 2.14
C ASN A 125 -6.07 -11.42 1.09
N PRO A 126 -7.16 -10.72 1.42
CA PRO A 126 -8.27 -10.49 0.49
C PRO A 126 -7.86 -9.89 -0.86
N VAL A 127 -6.84 -9.03 -0.91
CA VAL A 127 -6.38 -8.42 -2.17
C VAL A 127 -5.80 -9.43 -3.16
N VAL A 128 -5.36 -10.60 -2.68
CA VAL A 128 -4.90 -11.70 -3.55
C VAL A 128 -6.08 -12.29 -4.31
N ASP A 129 -7.18 -12.58 -3.62
CA ASP A 129 -8.36 -13.17 -4.23
C ASP A 129 -9.18 -12.13 -5.02
N GLU A 130 -9.27 -10.88 -4.53
CA GLU A 130 -10.09 -9.84 -5.14
C GLU A 130 -9.43 -9.19 -6.36
N PHE A 131 -8.15 -8.88 -6.27
CA PHE A 131 -7.41 -8.14 -7.31
C PHE A 131 -6.30 -8.94 -7.97
N GLY A 132 -6.09 -10.20 -7.57
CA GLY A 132 -5.06 -11.06 -8.11
C GLY A 132 -3.63 -10.64 -7.78
N ILE A 133 -3.42 -9.86 -6.73
CA ILE A 133 -2.09 -9.37 -6.38
C ILE A 133 -1.16 -10.53 -6.05
N ARG A 134 -0.04 -10.62 -6.77
CA ARG A 134 0.97 -11.67 -6.63
C ARG A 134 2.30 -11.15 -6.10
N SER A 135 2.59 -9.87 -6.25
CA SER A 135 3.81 -9.28 -5.69
C SER A 135 3.54 -7.90 -5.10
N TYR A 136 4.34 -7.52 -4.12
CA TYR A 136 4.22 -6.25 -3.40
C TYR A 136 5.57 -5.76 -2.93
N LEU A 137 5.77 -4.47 -3.03
CA LEU A 137 6.93 -3.77 -2.49
C LEU A 137 6.44 -2.47 -1.85
N GLY A 138 6.69 -2.27 -0.56
CA GLY A 138 6.25 -1.07 0.13
C GLY A 138 7.20 -0.62 1.25
N ALA A 139 7.24 0.68 1.49
CA ALA A 139 8.03 1.30 2.55
C ALA A 139 7.20 2.30 3.35
N PRO A 140 7.47 2.48 4.65
CA PRO A 140 6.77 3.44 5.48
C PRO A 140 7.17 4.87 5.15
N LEU A 141 6.19 5.79 5.17
CA LEU A 141 6.39 7.23 5.20
C LEU A 141 6.60 7.64 6.66
N ILE A 142 7.83 7.90 7.06
CA ILE A 142 8.16 8.29 8.43
C ILE A 142 8.52 9.76 8.44
N ASP A 143 7.80 10.57 9.21
CA ASP A 143 8.06 12.00 9.34
C ASP A 143 9.23 12.30 10.31
N GLY A 144 9.67 13.55 10.37
CA GLY A 144 10.78 13.99 11.21
C GLY A 144 10.54 13.83 12.72
N THR A 145 9.28 13.60 13.14
CA THR A 145 8.96 13.25 14.54
C THR A 145 9.11 11.74 14.78
N GLY A 146 9.33 10.97 13.74
CA GLY A 146 9.39 9.52 13.79
C GLY A 146 8.03 8.84 13.67
N LEU A 147 6.95 9.55 13.41
CA LEU A 147 5.61 8.99 13.21
C LEU A 147 5.48 8.41 11.81
N VAL A 148 4.88 7.23 11.68
CA VAL A 148 4.54 6.65 10.39
C VAL A 148 3.25 7.30 9.87
N LEU A 149 3.35 8.15 8.84
CA LEU A 149 2.21 8.81 8.20
C LEU A 149 1.41 7.87 7.28
N GLY A 150 2.07 6.87 6.73
CA GLY A 150 1.47 5.94 5.78
C GLY A 150 2.51 5.11 5.06
N THR A 151 2.22 4.73 3.83
CA THR A 151 3.12 3.90 3.00
C THR A 151 3.18 4.40 1.56
N VAL A 152 4.33 4.20 0.95
CA VAL A 152 4.52 4.19 -0.51
C VAL A 152 4.67 2.74 -0.94
N SER A 153 3.92 2.32 -1.95
CA SER A 153 3.98 0.93 -2.40
C SER A 153 3.67 0.77 -3.89
N VAL A 154 4.17 -0.33 -4.43
CA VAL A 154 3.82 -0.85 -5.76
C VAL A 154 3.40 -2.31 -5.63
N ALA A 155 2.55 -2.75 -6.55
CA ALA A 155 2.06 -4.13 -6.60
C ALA A 155 1.86 -4.60 -8.04
N ASP A 156 1.88 -5.92 -8.23
CA ASP A 156 1.61 -6.55 -9.51
C ASP A 156 0.77 -7.83 -9.32
N ILE A 157 0.10 -8.22 -10.39
CA ILE A 157 -0.62 -9.51 -10.48
C ILE A 157 0.32 -10.66 -10.87
N GLU A 158 1.57 -10.37 -11.16
CA GLU A 158 2.62 -11.34 -11.45
C GLU A 158 3.70 -11.29 -10.36
N PRO A 159 4.43 -12.37 -10.14
CA PRO A 159 5.64 -12.34 -9.31
C PRO A 159 6.68 -11.37 -9.88
N ARG A 160 7.39 -10.69 -9.01
CA ARG A 160 8.42 -9.69 -9.36
C ARG A 160 9.69 -9.88 -8.54
N PRO A 161 10.86 -9.99 -9.18
CA PRO A 161 12.15 -10.03 -8.49
C PRO A 161 12.57 -8.62 -8.06
N TRP A 162 11.93 -8.07 -7.03
CA TRP A 162 12.22 -6.71 -6.54
C TRP A 162 13.67 -6.53 -6.10
N GLY A 163 14.21 -7.53 -5.38
CA GLY A 163 15.58 -7.58 -4.91
C GLY A 163 16.02 -6.38 -4.07
N LYS A 164 17.32 -6.25 -3.90
CA LYS A 164 17.91 -5.09 -3.19
C LYS A 164 17.68 -3.75 -3.92
N PRO A 165 17.79 -3.68 -5.26
CA PRO A 165 17.53 -2.41 -5.96
C PRO A 165 16.11 -1.88 -5.74
N GLY A 166 15.09 -2.75 -5.82
CA GLY A 166 13.71 -2.36 -5.54
C GLY A 166 13.52 -1.88 -4.11
N LEU A 167 14.07 -2.62 -3.14
CA LEU A 167 14.02 -2.23 -1.73
C LEU A 167 14.67 -0.86 -1.48
N THR A 168 15.84 -0.60 -2.06
CA THR A 168 16.52 0.68 -1.94
C THR A 168 15.67 1.80 -2.54
N ALA A 169 15.20 1.62 -3.77
CA ALA A 169 14.40 2.61 -4.48
C ALA A 169 13.11 2.98 -3.73
N ILE A 170 12.35 1.98 -3.24
CA ILE A 170 11.09 2.28 -2.54
C ILE A 170 11.32 3.03 -1.22
N LYS A 171 12.40 2.72 -0.50
CA LYS A 171 12.78 3.42 0.73
C LYS A 171 13.19 4.86 0.47
N GLU A 172 13.96 5.11 -0.57
CA GLU A 172 14.38 6.46 -0.98
C GLU A 172 13.17 7.31 -1.38
N HIS A 173 12.27 6.77 -2.21
CA HIS A 173 11.05 7.48 -2.61
C HIS A 173 10.13 7.77 -1.44
N ALA A 174 10.00 6.84 -0.49
CA ALA A 174 9.24 7.06 0.72
C ALA A 174 9.84 8.16 1.60
N ALA A 175 11.16 8.18 1.77
CA ALA A 175 11.85 9.21 2.54
C ALA A 175 11.72 10.60 1.91
N LEU A 176 11.91 10.71 0.59
CA LEU A 176 11.74 11.97 -0.13
C LEU A 176 10.31 12.50 -0.04
N LEU A 177 9.32 11.63 -0.23
CA LEU A 177 7.92 12.03 -0.11
C LEU A 177 7.57 12.46 1.31
N ALA A 178 8.08 11.80 2.33
CA ALA A 178 7.84 12.20 3.72
C ALA A 178 8.29 13.64 3.98
N VAL A 179 9.49 14.00 3.53
CA VAL A 179 10.01 15.39 3.63
C VAL A 179 9.13 16.39 2.87
N GLU A 180 8.66 16.03 1.67
CA GLU A 180 7.77 16.88 0.89
C GLU A 180 6.44 17.11 1.62
N LEU A 181 5.85 16.07 2.19
CA LEU A 181 4.59 16.18 2.94
C LEU A 181 4.74 17.03 4.20
N GLU A 182 5.86 16.92 4.91
CA GLU A 182 6.14 17.75 6.09
C GLU A 182 6.29 19.24 5.76
N SER A 183 6.80 19.57 4.58
CA SER A 183 6.94 20.96 4.16
C SER A 183 5.61 21.72 4.12
N ARG A 184 4.48 21.02 4.02
CA ARG A 184 3.13 21.59 4.08
C ARG A 184 2.81 22.21 5.44
N ASP A 185 3.41 21.71 6.52
CA ASP A 185 3.21 22.26 7.88
C ASP A 185 3.83 23.66 8.04
N SER A 186 4.76 24.02 7.15
CA SER A 186 5.48 25.30 7.16
C SER A 186 4.79 26.42 6.37
N LEU A 187 3.70 26.10 5.67
CA LEU A 187 2.92 27.10 4.91
C LEU A 187 1.90 27.75 5.84
N PRO A 188 1.87 29.10 5.94
CA PRO A 188 0.84 29.77 6.71
C PRO A 188 -0.56 29.47 6.15
N PRO A 189 -1.58 29.33 7.00
CA PRO A 189 -2.96 29.21 6.52
C PRO A 189 -3.33 30.49 5.77
N TYR A 190 -3.81 30.32 4.53
CA TYR A 190 -4.36 31.41 3.73
C TYR A 190 -5.69 31.89 4.30
#